data_f9ad709799875551791423f66c72992d
#
_entry.id   f9ad709799875551791423f66c72992d
#
_cell.length_a   1.000
_cell.length_b   1.000
_cell.length_c   1.000
_cell.angle_alpha   90.00
_cell.angle_beta   90.00
_cell.angle_gamma   90.00
#
_symmetry.space_group_name_H-M   'P 1'
#
loop_
_entity.id
_entity.type
_entity.pdbx_description
1 polymer ?
#
loop_
_entity_poly.entity_id
_entity_poly.type
_entity_poly.pdbx_seq_one_letter_code
_entity_poly.pdbx_strand_id
1 'polypeptide(L)'
;RFREFLQLDADYVGTKNLQADAELCILISEILEKCGLTKEDYTVKISSRNFTEELFEEIKISSREQKLTIYRALDKLDRLGWEGVKKLLGKGREDKSGDFTTGAQLSEKQIELIENKIRDTAKRPSDILEMVKIFEAYNFENYDFDPSVIRGLEYYTGPIFEVNLNFDVKNSKGKKIQFGSIGGGGRYDNLVSNFGNLDCPATGISIGIDRLVYALMQKKEFNIKSNK
;
A
#
# COMPACT_ATOMS: atom_id res chain seq x y z
N ARG A 1 -10.82 -19.07 -5.49
CA ARG A 1 -10.51 -17.73 -6.01
C ARG A 1 -11.82 -17.13 -6.48
N PHE A 2 -12.29 -16.11 -5.77
CA PHE A 2 -13.54 -15.43 -6.15
C PHE A 2 -13.31 -14.63 -7.43
N ARG A 3 -14.32 -14.59 -8.31
CA ARG A 3 -14.33 -13.76 -9.52
C ARG A 3 -15.04 -12.43 -9.30
N GLU A 4 -15.75 -12.33 -8.18
CA GLU A 4 -16.53 -11.18 -7.75
C GLU A 4 -16.23 -10.89 -6.29
N PHE A 5 -16.16 -9.63 -5.90
CA PHE A 5 -15.91 -9.15 -4.55
C PHE A 5 -16.51 -7.75 -4.38
N LEU A 6 -16.81 -7.38 -3.15
CA LEU A 6 -17.38 -6.07 -2.82
C LEU A 6 -16.28 -5.12 -2.34
N GLN A 7 -16.31 -3.89 -2.83
CA GLN A 7 -15.47 -2.79 -2.38
C GLN A 7 -16.32 -1.59 -1.98
N LEU A 8 -15.80 -0.80 -1.04
CA LEU A 8 -16.26 0.55 -0.76
C LEU A 8 -15.13 1.47 -1.22
N ASP A 9 -15.43 2.33 -2.17
CA ASP A 9 -14.47 3.25 -2.77
C ASP A 9 -14.88 4.69 -2.50
N ALA A 10 -13.89 5.57 -2.33
CA ALA A 10 -14.08 7.02 -2.25
C ALA A 10 -12.92 7.72 -2.96
N ASP A 11 -13.25 8.67 -3.83
CA ASP A 11 -12.28 9.37 -4.66
C ASP A 11 -12.51 10.87 -4.67
N TYR A 12 -11.40 11.62 -4.66
CA TYR A 12 -11.36 13.03 -5.00
C TYR A 12 -10.82 13.18 -6.41
N VAL A 13 -11.55 13.90 -7.26
CA VAL A 13 -11.21 14.12 -8.66
C VAL A 13 -11.13 15.61 -8.93
N GLY A 14 -10.06 16.05 -9.63
CA GLY A 14 -9.85 17.45 -10.04
C GLY A 14 -9.01 18.27 -9.06
N THR A 15 -8.31 17.66 -8.11
CA THR A 15 -7.45 18.40 -7.16
C THR A 15 -6.05 17.80 -7.04
N LYS A 16 -5.03 18.67 -7.02
CA LYS A 16 -3.62 18.34 -6.71
C LYS A 16 -3.28 18.56 -5.23
N ASN A 17 -4.22 19.09 -4.44
CA ASN A 17 -3.99 19.39 -3.05
C ASN A 17 -3.83 18.10 -2.23
N LEU A 18 -2.72 17.96 -1.51
CA LEU A 18 -2.44 16.82 -0.63
C LEU A 18 -3.39 16.71 0.56
N GLN A 19 -4.18 17.76 0.83
CA GLN A 19 -5.27 17.69 1.80
C GLN A 19 -6.26 16.58 1.43
N ALA A 20 -6.58 16.39 0.14
CA ALA A 20 -7.45 15.31 -0.31
C ALA A 20 -6.89 13.93 0.03
N ASP A 21 -5.57 13.74 -0.12
CA ASP A 21 -4.90 12.48 0.23
C ASP A 21 -4.95 12.23 1.74
N ALA A 22 -4.70 13.27 2.53
CA ALA A 22 -4.77 13.18 3.99
C ALA A 22 -6.20 12.92 4.49
N GLU A 23 -7.19 13.62 3.93
CA GLU A 23 -8.61 13.40 4.26
C GLU A 23 -9.07 11.95 3.97
N LEU A 24 -8.60 11.35 2.88
CA LEU A 24 -8.90 9.94 2.57
C LEU A 24 -8.29 8.98 3.59
N CYS A 25 -7.10 9.26 4.12
CA CYS A 25 -6.51 8.47 5.20
C CYS A 25 -7.31 8.60 6.51
N ILE A 26 -7.82 9.80 6.81
CA ILE A 26 -8.69 10.05 7.97
C ILE A 26 -10.04 9.36 7.76
N LEU A 27 -10.63 9.51 6.57
CA LEU A 27 -11.93 8.91 6.23
C LEU A 27 -11.91 7.38 6.36
N ILE A 28 -10.87 6.70 5.83
CA ILE A 28 -10.77 5.24 5.94
C ILE A 28 -10.69 4.82 7.41
N SER A 29 -9.94 5.58 8.25
CA SER A 29 -9.83 5.35 9.68
C SER A 29 -11.19 5.47 10.37
N GLU A 30 -11.92 6.56 10.12
CA GLU A 30 -13.26 6.77 10.68
C GLU A 30 -14.26 5.67 10.28
N ILE A 31 -14.20 5.22 9.02
CA ILE A 31 -15.05 4.11 8.54
C ILE A 31 -14.76 2.85 9.34
N LEU A 32 -13.47 2.50 9.52
CA LEU A 32 -13.08 1.30 10.25
C LEU A 32 -13.51 1.34 11.72
N GLU A 33 -13.35 2.50 12.37
CA GLU A 33 -13.80 2.70 13.75
C GLU A 33 -15.33 2.59 13.88
N LYS A 34 -16.07 3.19 12.95
CA LYS A 34 -17.55 3.05 12.92
C LYS A 34 -18.02 1.62 12.64
N CYS A 35 -17.19 0.81 11.96
CA CYS A 35 -17.45 -0.61 11.74
C CYS A 35 -17.09 -1.48 12.96
N GLY A 36 -16.43 -0.93 13.98
CA GLY A 36 -16.14 -1.63 15.24
C GLY A 36 -14.68 -2.05 15.43
N LEU A 37 -13.74 -1.58 14.60
CA LEU A 37 -12.31 -1.63 14.89
C LEU A 37 -11.92 -0.47 15.81
N THR A 38 -10.91 -0.69 16.63
CA THR A 38 -10.29 0.38 17.44
C THR A 38 -8.96 0.81 16.81
N LYS A 39 -8.39 1.93 17.23
CA LYS A 39 -7.09 2.43 16.72
C LYS A 39 -5.96 1.43 16.93
N GLU A 40 -6.04 0.57 17.93
CA GLU A 40 -5.05 -0.47 18.20
C GLU A 40 -5.13 -1.64 17.22
N ASP A 41 -6.26 -1.79 16.53
CA ASP A 41 -6.52 -2.93 15.64
C ASP A 41 -5.92 -2.81 14.26
N TYR A 42 -5.56 -1.61 13.84
CA TYR A 42 -5.03 -1.35 12.51
C TYR A 42 -4.06 -0.17 12.50
N THR A 43 -3.31 -0.06 11.42
CA THR A 43 -2.44 1.10 11.15
C THR A 43 -2.62 1.51 9.69
N VAL A 44 -2.77 2.81 9.44
CA VAL A 44 -2.73 3.38 8.09
C VAL A 44 -1.28 3.62 7.73
N LYS A 45 -0.71 2.74 6.92
CA LYS A 45 0.64 2.91 6.39
C LYS A 45 0.62 3.85 5.21
N ILE A 46 1.50 4.84 5.21
CA ILE A 46 1.64 5.82 4.13
C ILE A 46 3.02 5.74 3.50
N SER A 47 3.09 5.93 2.21
CA SER A 47 4.31 6.00 1.41
C SER A 47 4.12 6.97 0.25
N SER A 48 5.10 7.09 -0.64
CA SER A 48 5.00 7.93 -1.83
C SER A 48 5.75 7.35 -3.02
N ARG A 49 5.20 7.54 -4.21
CA ARG A 49 5.92 7.29 -5.46
C ARG A 49 7.13 8.20 -5.62
N ASN A 50 7.09 9.42 -5.09
CA ASN A 50 8.22 10.33 -5.13
C ASN A 50 9.45 9.75 -4.43
N PHE A 51 9.24 9.05 -3.30
CA PHE A 51 10.33 8.33 -2.61
C PHE A 51 10.99 7.29 -3.52
N THR A 52 10.20 6.52 -4.26
CA THR A 52 10.75 5.49 -5.15
C THR A 52 11.35 6.06 -6.43
N GLU A 53 10.86 7.18 -6.94
CA GLU A 53 11.47 7.85 -8.09
C GLU A 53 12.83 8.47 -7.70
N GLU A 54 12.95 9.14 -6.54
CA GLU A 54 14.23 9.60 -6.01
C GLU A 54 15.22 8.44 -5.86
N LEU A 55 14.76 7.28 -5.39
CA LEU A 55 15.57 6.08 -5.29
C LEU A 55 16.06 5.61 -6.66
N PHE A 56 15.19 5.59 -7.68
CA PHE A 56 15.58 5.21 -9.05
C PHE A 56 16.58 6.15 -9.67
N GLU A 57 16.50 7.46 -9.40
CA GLU A 57 17.51 8.43 -9.82
C GLU A 57 18.86 8.14 -9.18
N GLU A 58 18.89 7.86 -7.87
CA GLU A 58 20.11 7.56 -7.12
C GLU A 58 20.80 6.28 -7.64
N ILE A 59 20.03 5.24 -7.93
CA ILE A 59 20.57 3.99 -8.49
C ILE A 59 20.70 3.99 -10.02
N LYS A 60 20.41 5.13 -10.68
CA LYS A 60 20.51 5.35 -12.13
C LYS A 60 19.67 4.39 -12.97
N ILE A 61 18.44 4.13 -12.54
CA ILE A 61 17.47 3.34 -13.28
C ILE A 61 16.50 4.25 -14.03
N SER A 62 16.54 4.22 -15.37
CA SER A 62 15.67 5.00 -16.24
C SER A 62 14.68 4.15 -17.04
N SER A 63 14.98 2.86 -17.25
CA SER A 63 14.10 1.96 -17.99
C SER A 63 12.78 1.74 -17.26
N ARG A 64 11.66 2.04 -17.93
CA ARG A 64 10.31 1.80 -17.41
C ARG A 64 10.10 0.31 -17.05
N GLU A 65 10.52 -0.60 -17.89
CA GLU A 65 10.37 -2.04 -17.68
C GLU A 65 11.13 -2.50 -16.44
N GLN A 66 12.35 -1.98 -16.24
CA GLN A 66 13.16 -2.30 -15.06
C GLN A 66 12.54 -1.73 -13.79
N LYS A 67 12.05 -0.47 -13.80
CA LYS A 67 11.29 0.12 -12.70
C LYS A 67 10.09 -0.74 -12.29
N LEU A 68 9.31 -1.20 -13.28
CA LEU A 68 8.16 -2.08 -13.03
C LEU A 68 8.56 -3.42 -12.40
N THR A 69 9.67 -4.00 -12.85
CA THR A 69 10.19 -5.24 -12.27
C THR A 69 10.61 -5.03 -10.82
N ILE A 70 11.24 -3.89 -10.51
CA ILE A 70 11.61 -3.52 -9.14
C ILE A 70 10.36 -3.33 -8.27
N TYR A 71 9.35 -2.58 -8.74
CA TYR A 71 8.08 -2.42 -8.03
C TYR A 71 7.42 -3.76 -7.71
N ARG A 72 7.33 -4.67 -8.69
CA ARG A 72 6.77 -6.00 -8.50
C ARG A 72 7.58 -6.89 -7.56
N ALA A 73 8.89 -6.66 -7.46
CA ALA A 73 9.74 -7.37 -6.51
C ALA A 73 9.49 -6.85 -5.09
N LEU A 74 9.48 -5.53 -4.90
CA LEU A 74 9.29 -4.89 -3.61
C LEU A 74 7.88 -5.11 -3.03
N ASP A 75 6.84 -5.10 -3.87
CA ASP A 75 5.45 -5.44 -3.50
C ASP A 75 5.30 -6.85 -2.87
N LYS A 76 6.30 -7.69 -3.06
CA LYS A 76 6.34 -9.04 -2.46
C LYS A 76 7.10 -9.10 -1.15
N LEU A 77 7.57 -7.97 -0.60
CA LEU A 77 8.44 -7.95 0.56
C LEU A 77 7.80 -8.62 1.78
N ASP A 78 6.55 -8.32 2.07
CA ASP A 78 5.79 -8.92 3.18
C ASP A 78 5.69 -10.44 3.08
N ARG A 79 5.61 -10.96 1.84
CA ARG A 79 5.43 -12.39 1.58
C ARG A 79 6.74 -13.16 1.48
N LEU A 80 7.77 -12.56 0.88
CA LEU A 80 9.02 -13.24 0.55
C LEU A 80 10.17 -12.88 1.49
N GLY A 81 10.02 -11.81 2.27
CA GLY A 81 11.11 -11.20 3.02
C GLY A 81 12.22 -10.67 2.12
N TRP A 82 13.22 -10.03 2.72
CA TRP A 82 14.35 -9.43 1.98
C TRP A 82 15.15 -10.47 1.18
N GLU A 83 15.35 -11.66 1.69
CA GLU A 83 16.07 -12.73 0.97
C GLU A 83 15.41 -13.11 -0.35
N GLY A 84 14.07 -13.20 -0.36
CA GLY A 84 13.33 -13.48 -1.59
C GLY A 84 13.29 -12.30 -2.55
N VAL A 85 13.17 -11.08 -2.01
CA VAL A 85 13.14 -9.83 -2.79
C VAL A 85 14.50 -9.54 -3.43
N LYS A 86 15.62 -9.70 -2.71
CA LYS A 86 16.98 -9.55 -3.26
C LYS A 86 17.20 -10.40 -4.51
N LYS A 87 16.71 -11.64 -4.52
CA LYS A 87 16.79 -12.51 -5.70
C LYS A 87 16.02 -11.92 -6.88
N LEU A 88 14.80 -11.39 -6.64
CA LEU A 88 13.98 -10.75 -7.69
C LEU A 88 14.54 -9.39 -8.14
N LEU A 89 15.23 -8.66 -7.26
CA LEU A 89 15.97 -7.46 -7.66
C LEU A 89 17.23 -7.79 -8.47
N GLY A 90 17.87 -8.91 -8.19
CA GLY A 90 19.02 -9.43 -8.93
C GLY A 90 18.64 -10.22 -10.17
N LYS A 91 19.17 -11.43 -10.31
CA LYS A 91 19.01 -12.30 -11.49
C LYS A 91 17.62 -12.91 -11.64
N GLY A 92 16.91 -13.07 -10.56
CA GLY A 92 15.60 -13.70 -10.53
C GLY A 92 15.51 -14.84 -9.51
N ARG A 93 14.36 -15.51 -9.52
CA ARG A 93 14.04 -16.54 -8.53
C ARG A 93 13.20 -17.65 -9.14
N GLU A 94 13.54 -18.88 -8.82
CA GLU A 94 12.68 -20.04 -9.00
C GLU A 94 11.67 -20.15 -7.84
N ASP A 95 10.42 -20.42 -8.14
CA ASP A 95 9.39 -20.65 -7.13
C ASP A 95 9.30 -22.15 -6.73
N LYS A 96 8.34 -22.47 -5.84
CA LYS A 96 8.16 -23.86 -5.37
C LYS A 96 7.61 -24.81 -6.44
N SER A 97 7.06 -24.28 -7.54
CA SER A 97 6.58 -25.06 -8.69
C SER A 97 7.67 -25.31 -9.74
N GLY A 98 8.84 -24.71 -9.58
CA GLY A 98 9.94 -24.78 -10.56
C GLY A 98 9.89 -23.68 -11.61
N ASP A 99 8.92 -22.75 -11.53
CA ASP A 99 8.81 -21.63 -12.46
C ASP A 99 9.85 -20.54 -12.13
N PHE A 100 10.65 -20.16 -13.12
CA PHE A 100 11.64 -19.11 -12.95
C PHE A 100 11.08 -17.74 -13.29
N THR A 101 11.16 -16.81 -12.34
CA THR A 101 10.84 -15.39 -12.54
C THR A 101 12.14 -14.61 -12.74
N THR A 102 12.32 -14.01 -13.92
CA THR A 102 13.45 -13.12 -14.21
C THR A 102 13.41 -11.89 -13.32
N GLY A 103 14.56 -11.51 -12.76
CA GLY A 103 14.70 -10.36 -11.87
C GLY A 103 15.01 -9.05 -12.60
N ALA A 104 15.18 -7.99 -11.83
CA ALA A 104 15.46 -6.64 -12.34
C ALA A 104 16.92 -6.44 -12.80
N GLN A 105 17.79 -7.43 -12.67
CA GLN A 105 19.20 -7.43 -13.07
C GLN A 105 20.04 -6.33 -12.38
N LEU A 106 19.70 -5.98 -11.14
CA LEU A 106 20.46 -5.02 -10.37
C LEU A 106 21.76 -5.61 -9.82
N SER A 107 22.78 -4.77 -9.69
CA SER A 107 24.01 -5.11 -8.97
C SER A 107 23.77 -5.19 -7.46
N GLU A 108 24.65 -5.89 -6.73
CA GLU A 108 24.59 -6.01 -5.29
C GLU A 108 24.57 -4.65 -4.58
N LYS A 109 25.38 -3.68 -5.06
CA LYS A 109 25.39 -2.31 -4.50
C LYS A 109 24.06 -1.59 -4.66
N GLN A 110 23.37 -1.74 -5.79
CA GLN A 110 22.05 -1.15 -6.02
C GLN A 110 21.01 -1.82 -5.11
N ILE A 111 21.06 -3.14 -4.95
CA ILE A 111 20.16 -3.90 -4.06
C ILE A 111 20.35 -3.47 -2.60
N GLU A 112 21.59 -3.35 -2.14
CA GLU A 112 21.92 -2.89 -0.80
C GLU A 112 21.42 -1.45 -0.55
N LEU A 113 21.59 -0.56 -1.51
CA LEU A 113 21.10 0.81 -1.42
C LEU A 113 19.57 0.85 -1.32
N ILE A 114 18.86 0.06 -2.12
CA ILE A 114 17.40 -0.08 -2.04
C ILE A 114 16.98 -0.57 -0.65
N GLU A 115 17.62 -1.63 -0.13
CA GLU A 115 17.28 -2.17 1.19
C GLU A 115 17.50 -1.13 2.29
N ASN A 116 18.64 -0.44 2.29
CA ASN A 116 18.97 0.58 3.28
C ASN A 116 17.97 1.74 3.25
N LYS A 117 17.61 2.21 2.04
CA LYS A 117 16.63 3.29 1.88
C LYS A 117 15.23 2.90 2.37
N ILE A 118 14.77 1.70 2.03
CA ILE A 118 13.43 1.23 2.46
C ILE A 118 13.40 0.97 3.97
N ARG A 119 14.52 0.61 4.59
CA ARG A 119 14.61 0.47 6.05
C ARG A 119 14.72 1.79 6.80
N ASP A 120 15.12 2.87 6.12
CA ASP A 120 15.25 4.20 6.72
C ASP A 120 13.91 4.93 6.71
N THR A 121 13.16 4.80 7.80
CA THR A 121 11.88 5.50 7.98
C THR A 121 12.03 6.94 8.48
N ALA A 122 13.25 7.38 8.79
CA ALA A 122 13.51 8.73 9.30
C ALA A 122 13.44 9.78 8.18
N LYS A 123 13.84 9.42 6.96
CA LYS A 123 13.83 10.31 5.81
C LYS A 123 12.51 10.21 5.07
N ARG A 124 11.66 11.22 5.21
CA ARG A 124 10.35 11.31 4.55
C ARG A 124 10.42 12.26 3.36
N PRO A 125 9.81 11.94 2.20
CA PRO A 125 9.69 12.85 1.07
C PRO A 125 8.75 14.02 1.39
N SER A 126 8.85 15.10 0.61
CA SER A 126 8.18 16.37 0.88
C SER A 126 6.65 16.27 0.94
N ASP A 127 6.05 15.47 0.08
CA ASP A 127 4.60 15.23 0.06
C ASP A 127 4.11 14.51 1.33
N ILE A 128 4.89 13.56 1.84
CA ILE A 128 4.59 12.90 3.12
C ILE A 128 4.76 13.88 4.28
N LEU A 129 5.78 14.74 4.27
CA LEU A 129 5.95 15.77 5.31
C LEU A 129 4.79 16.77 5.32
N GLU A 130 4.23 17.11 4.16
CA GLU A 130 3.05 17.96 4.06
C GLU A 130 1.81 17.26 4.58
N MET A 131 1.58 15.99 4.22
CA MET A 131 0.47 15.20 4.79
C MET A 131 0.54 15.08 6.30
N VAL A 132 1.73 14.90 6.87
CA VAL A 132 1.94 14.82 8.33
C VAL A 132 1.47 16.10 9.02
N LYS A 133 1.78 17.29 8.48
CA LYS A 133 1.28 18.56 9.02
C LYS A 133 -0.25 18.65 9.00
N ILE A 134 -0.88 18.10 7.97
CA ILE A 134 -2.34 18.03 7.87
C ILE A 134 -2.88 17.06 8.92
N PHE A 135 -2.29 15.89 9.09
CA PHE A 135 -2.66 14.94 10.14
C PHE A 135 -2.56 15.54 11.53
N GLU A 136 -1.49 16.29 11.83
CA GLU A 136 -1.32 17.01 13.08
C GLU A 136 -2.45 18.03 13.31
N ALA A 137 -2.84 18.78 12.29
CA ALA A 137 -3.93 19.76 12.36
C ALA A 137 -5.31 19.12 12.64
N TYR A 138 -5.51 17.87 12.19
CA TYR A 138 -6.73 17.09 12.43
C TYR A 138 -6.63 16.16 13.66
N ASN A 139 -5.51 16.17 14.40
CA ASN A 139 -5.21 15.23 15.49
C ASN A 139 -5.35 13.77 15.07
N PHE A 140 -4.95 13.46 13.84
CA PHE A 140 -4.90 12.10 13.33
C PHE A 140 -3.52 11.49 13.59
N GLU A 141 -3.47 10.47 14.45
CA GLU A 141 -2.23 9.84 14.92
C GLU A 141 -2.06 8.39 14.44
N ASN A 142 -3.15 7.76 13.93
CA ASN A 142 -3.14 6.33 13.58
C ASN A 142 -2.55 6.07 12.19
N TYR A 143 -1.34 6.55 11.95
CA TYR A 143 -0.59 6.32 10.73
C TYR A 143 0.88 6.00 11.00
N ASP A 144 1.53 5.37 10.03
CA ASP A 144 2.98 5.14 10.03
C ASP A 144 3.55 5.35 8.62
N PHE A 145 4.72 5.96 8.53
CA PHE A 145 5.44 6.07 7.28
C PHE A 145 6.23 4.79 7.03
N ASP A 146 5.85 4.05 6.02
CA ASP A 146 6.47 2.78 5.64
C ASP A 146 6.87 2.81 4.15
N PRO A 147 8.16 3.07 3.85
CA PRO A 147 8.66 3.09 2.47
C PRO A 147 8.50 1.76 1.73
N SER A 148 8.24 0.66 2.43
CA SER A 148 7.99 -0.65 1.84
C SER A 148 6.60 -0.78 1.20
N VAL A 149 5.68 0.12 1.53
CA VAL A 149 4.36 0.20 0.88
C VAL A 149 4.54 0.78 -0.52
N ILE A 150 4.59 -0.09 -1.50
CA ILE A 150 4.86 0.27 -2.90
C ILE A 150 3.65 0.08 -3.80
N ARG A 151 2.74 -0.81 -3.46
CA ARG A 151 1.56 -1.22 -4.25
C ARG A 151 1.87 -1.43 -5.74
N GLY A 152 1.52 -2.61 -6.25
CA GLY A 152 1.89 -3.05 -7.60
C GLY A 152 1.18 -2.35 -8.77
N LEU A 153 0.39 -1.29 -8.54
CA LEU A 153 -0.35 -0.59 -9.57
C LEU A 153 0.46 0.58 -10.13
N GLU A 154 0.70 0.57 -11.44
CA GLU A 154 1.58 1.50 -12.15
C GLU A 154 1.03 2.93 -12.23
N TYR A 155 -0.26 3.12 -12.00
CA TYR A 155 -0.92 4.40 -12.19
C TYR A 155 -0.76 5.38 -11.02
N TYR A 156 -0.23 4.97 -9.87
CA TYR A 156 0.02 5.87 -8.76
C TYR A 156 1.16 6.85 -9.06
N THR A 157 0.96 8.13 -8.70
CA THR A 157 1.85 9.26 -9.04
C THR A 157 2.37 10.05 -7.84
N GLY A 158 1.87 9.79 -6.64
CA GLY A 158 2.21 10.53 -5.42
C GLY A 158 2.04 9.67 -4.17
N PRO A 159 1.38 10.18 -3.12
CA PRO A 159 1.09 9.43 -1.91
C PRO A 159 0.37 8.12 -2.17
N ILE A 160 0.71 7.10 -1.39
CA ILE A 160 0.13 5.76 -1.43
C ILE A 160 -0.21 5.37 0.00
N PHE A 161 -1.34 4.71 0.20
CA PHE A 161 -1.78 4.26 1.52
C PHE A 161 -2.18 2.80 1.52
N GLU A 162 -1.97 2.16 2.66
CA GLU A 162 -2.38 0.79 2.89
C GLU A 162 -2.82 0.62 4.34
N VAL A 163 -3.92 -0.07 4.59
CA VAL A 163 -4.40 -0.33 5.95
C VAL A 163 -4.14 -1.77 6.32
N ASN A 164 -3.29 -1.95 7.30
CA ASN A 164 -2.90 -3.26 7.80
C ASN A 164 -3.46 -3.50 9.19
N LEU A 165 -3.89 -4.75 9.44
CA LEU A 165 -4.35 -5.17 10.75
C LEU A 165 -3.15 -5.40 11.69
N ASN A 166 -3.30 -4.98 12.95
CA ASN A 166 -2.31 -5.18 14.00
C ASN A 166 -2.52 -6.49 14.79
N PHE A 167 -3.47 -7.32 14.37
CA PHE A 167 -3.75 -8.61 14.99
C PHE A 167 -3.75 -9.76 13.97
N ASP A 168 -3.57 -10.97 14.48
CA ASP A 168 -3.49 -12.17 13.66
C ASP A 168 -4.86 -12.62 13.19
N VAL A 169 -5.02 -12.80 11.89
CA VAL A 169 -6.20 -13.41 11.28
C VAL A 169 -5.96 -14.91 11.12
N LYS A 170 -6.95 -15.72 11.55
CA LYS A 170 -6.89 -17.18 11.50
C LYS A 170 -7.91 -17.72 10.50
N ASN A 171 -7.57 -18.81 9.82
CA ASN A 171 -8.53 -19.52 8.97
C ASN A 171 -9.50 -20.39 9.82
N SER A 172 -10.46 -21.04 9.16
CA SER A 172 -11.46 -21.93 9.79
C SER A 172 -10.86 -23.09 10.59
N LYS A 173 -9.57 -23.43 10.37
CA LYS A 173 -8.82 -24.44 11.10
C LYS A 173 -7.98 -23.86 12.26
N GLY A 174 -8.15 -22.58 12.59
CA GLY A 174 -7.42 -21.88 13.66
C GLY A 174 -5.96 -21.54 13.32
N LYS A 175 -5.51 -21.78 12.09
CA LYS A 175 -4.14 -21.48 11.66
C LYS A 175 -4.03 -20.03 11.23
N LYS A 176 -3.03 -19.29 11.72
CA LYS A 176 -2.67 -17.95 11.27
C LYS A 176 -2.45 -17.95 9.75
N ILE A 177 -3.05 -16.97 9.07
CA ILE A 177 -2.88 -16.75 7.64
C ILE A 177 -2.27 -15.38 7.38
N GLN A 178 -1.53 -15.26 6.29
CA GLN A 178 -1.11 -13.96 5.78
C GLN A 178 -2.32 -13.29 5.13
N PHE A 179 -2.91 -12.31 5.85
CA PHE A 179 -4.18 -11.72 5.45
C PHE A 179 -4.02 -10.59 4.44
N GLY A 180 -2.91 -9.83 4.55
CA GLY A 180 -2.66 -8.62 3.76
C GLY A 180 -3.50 -7.44 4.23
N SER A 181 -3.47 -6.35 3.45
CA SER A 181 -4.23 -5.13 3.75
C SER A 181 -5.73 -5.32 3.61
N ILE A 182 -6.50 -4.62 4.44
CA ILE A 182 -7.97 -4.56 4.36
C ILE A 182 -8.47 -3.43 3.46
N GLY A 183 -7.63 -2.45 3.20
CA GLY A 183 -7.91 -1.33 2.32
C GLY A 183 -6.64 -0.61 1.91
N GLY A 184 -6.81 0.40 1.10
CA GLY A 184 -5.70 1.25 0.67
C GLY A 184 -6.02 2.02 -0.60
N GLY A 185 -5.10 2.88 -1.00
CA GLY A 185 -5.31 3.77 -2.12
C GLY A 185 -4.07 4.56 -2.48
N GLY A 186 -4.28 5.74 -3.05
CA GLY A 186 -3.22 6.68 -3.39
C GLY A 186 -3.60 7.63 -4.50
N ARG A 187 -2.67 8.51 -4.84
CA ARG A 187 -2.82 9.53 -5.90
C ARG A 187 -2.53 8.94 -7.28
N TYR A 188 -3.38 9.27 -8.25
CA TYR A 188 -3.30 8.75 -9.62
C TYR A 188 -3.62 9.84 -10.67
N ASP A 189 -2.83 10.89 -10.69
CA ASP A 189 -3.07 12.11 -11.48
C ASP A 189 -3.20 11.87 -12.98
N ASN A 190 -2.56 10.84 -13.52
CA ASN A 190 -2.53 10.58 -14.97
C ASN A 190 -3.59 9.55 -15.41
N LEU A 191 -4.34 8.93 -14.50
CA LEU A 191 -5.26 7.86 -14.89
C LEU A 191 -6.44 8.39 -15.70
N VAL A 192 -7.05 9.48 -15.26
CA VAL A 192 -8.21 10.08 -15.95
C VAL A 192 -7.81 10.63 -17.31
N SER A 193 -6.63 11.25 -17.42
CA SER A 193 -6.12 11.79 -18.69
C SER A 193 -5.85 10.74 -19.75
N ASN A 194 -5.67 9.47 -19.37
CA ASN A 194 -5.55 8.37 -20.33
C ASN A 194 -6.86 8.05 -21.08
N PHE A 195 -8.01 8.51 -20.58
CA PHE A 195 -9.32 8.32 -21.19
C PHE A 195 -9.88 9.57 -21.88
N GLY A 196 -9.15 10.70 -21.80
CA GLY A 196 -9.53 11.97 -22.42
C GLY A 196 -8.42 13.00 -22.32
N ASN A 197 -8.54 14.14 -23.02
CA ASN A 197 -7.54 15.20 -23.05
C ASN A 197 -7.65 16.18 -21.86
N LEU A 198 -8.13 15.71 -20.70
CA LEU A 198 -8.30 16.53 -19.50
C LEU A 198 -7.18 16.22 -18.50
N ASP A 199 -6.42 17.23 -18.09
CA ASP A 199 -5.57 17.16 -16.90
C ASP A 199 -6.49 17.11 -15.67
N CYS A 200 -6.71 15.92 -15.15
CA CYS A 200 -7.65 15.67 -14.06
C CYS A 200 -6.99 14.83 -12.98
N PRO A 201 -6.24 15.48 -12.07
CA PRO A 201 -5.59 14.81 -10.98
C PRO A 201 -6.61 14.19 -10.03
N ALA A 202 -6.29 13.03 -9.49
CA ALA A 202 -7.18 12.32 -8.62
C ALA A 202 -6.42 11.52 -7.55
N THR A 203 -7.11 11.25 -6.44
CA THR A 203 -6.65 10.37 -5.38
C THR A 203 -7.86 9.62 -4.80
N GLY A 204 -7.67 8.39 -4.35
CA GLY A 204 -8.78 7.57 -3.87
C GLY A 204 -8.37 6.45 -2.94
N ILE A 205 -9.36 5.93 -2.23
CA ILE A 205 -9.23 4.76 -1.33
C ILE A 205 -10.25 3.69 -1.70
N SER A 206 -9.89 2.47 -1.37
CA SER A 206 -10.76 1.30 -1.48
C SER A 206 -10.66 0.43 -0.24
N ILE A 207 -11.79 -0.02 0.30
CA ILE A 207 -11.89 -1.00 1.38
C ILE A 207 -12.49 -2.29 0.81
N GLY A 208 -11.78 -3.41 0.97
CA GLY A 208 -12.31 -4.72 0.63
C GLY A 208 -13.34 -5.18 1.67
N ILE A 209 -14.63 -5.11 1.36
CA ILE A 209 -15.71 -5.41 2.31
C ILE A 209 -15.61 -6.84 2.84
N ASP A 210 -15.35 -7.82 1.97
CA ASP A 210 -15.20 -9.21 2.41
C ASP A 210 -14.05 -9.38 3.41
N ARG A 211 -12.95 -8.64 3.19
CA ARG A 211 -11.81 -8.64 4.11
C ARG A 211 -12.13 -7.96 5.44
N LEU A 212 -12.79 -6.81 5.39
CA LEU A 212 -13.21 -6.09 6.60
C LEU A 212 -14.15 -6.95 7.45
N VAL A 213 -15.19 -7.53 6.83
CA VAL A 213 -16.13 -8.42 7.53
C VAL A 213 -15.40 -9.60 8.15
N TYR A 214 -14.49 -10.24 7.40
CA TYR A 214 -13.70 -11.35 7.93
C TYR A 214 -12.82 -10.95 9.11
N ALA A 215 -12.19 -9.79 9.07
CA ALA A 215 -11.39 -9.23 10.17
C ALA A 215 -12.25 -8.98 11.43
N LEU A 216 -13.43 -8.36 11.26
CA LEU A 216 -14.38 -8.10 12.35
C LEU A 216 -14.86 -9.39 13.01
N MET A 217 -15.13 -10.44 12.23
CA MET A 217 -15.50 -11.76 12.76
C MET A 217 -14.41 -12.40 13.62
N GLN A 218 -13.13 -12.05 13.43
CA GLN A 218 -12.03 -12.54 14.27
C GLN A 218 -12.03 -11.90 15.66
N LYS A 219 -12.59 -10.70 15.82
CA LYS A 219 -12.63 -9.97 17.10
C LYS A 219 -13.68 -10.46 18.09
N LYS A 220 -14.34 -11.58 17.88
CA LYS A 220 -15.34 -12.23 18.79
C LYS A 220 -16.50 -11.34 19.27
N GLU A 221 -16.50 -10.04 18.96
CA GLU A 221 -17.50 -9.06 19.42
C GLU A 221 -18.57 -8.79 18.36
N PHE A 222 -18.44 -9.37 17.18
CA PHE A 222 -19.38 -9.16 16.09
C PHE A 222 -20.63 -10.02 16.28
N ASN A 223 -21.57 -9.53 17.09
CA ASN A 223 -22.91 -10.08 17.19
C ASN A 223 -23.72 -9.64 15.98
N ILE A 224 -23.77 -10.46 14.95
CA ILE A 224 -24.76 -10.30 13.87
C ILE A 224 -26.15 -10.51 14.51
N LYS A 225 -26.78 -9.43 14.93
CA LYS A 225 -28.22 -9.46 15.19
C LYS A 225 -28.88 -9.73 13.86
N SER A 226 -29.24 -10.99 13.60
CA SER A 226 -30.11 -11.32 12.48
C SER A 226 -31.45 -10.64 12.77
N ASN A 227 -31.74 -9.55 12.09
CA ASN A 227 -33.11 -9.07 11.99
C ASN A 227 -33.89 -10.16 11.21
N LYS A 228 -34.62 -10.97 11.96
CA LYS A 228 -35.67 -11.83 11.44
C LYS A 228 -36.86 -10.97 11.06
#